data_b4344b94432451e5208568d17c1d8475
#
_entry.id   b4344b94432451e5208568d17c1d8475
#
_cell.length_a   1.000
_cell.length_b   1.000
_cell.length_c   1.000
_cell.angle_alpha   90.00
_cell.angle_beta   90.00
_cell.angle_gamma   90.00
#
_symmetry.space_group_name_H-M   'P 1'
#
loop_
_entity.id
_entity.type
_entity.pdbx_description
1 polymer ?
#
loop_
_entity_poly.entity_id
_entity_poly.type
_entity_poly.pdbx_seq_one_letter_code
_entity_poly.pdbx_strand_id
1 'polypeptide(L)'
;MGWCGAGLGVELPYQQLAWKQLSWQCGLEGEAVMSTRAHWEKIYSEKAPNAVSWYRSHLEVSLALIEQVSPAHTSAIIDVGGGESTLVDDLLAHGYRDVTVLDISQTAIDANKSRLGQLSKRVKWLAADITQVKLAASAFDVWHDRAVFHFLTSPDDRAAYVRQVACAVRRGGYVIVSTFGPQGPTKCSGLDVVRYDAESLHSEFGVHFRLLGSSNEMHQTPFGTTQQFLYCYCRVE
;
A
#
# COMPACT_ATOMS: atom_id res chain seq x y z
N MET A 1 -62.07 -16.01 37.46
CA MET A 1 -62.49 -16.01 36.07
C MET A 1 -61.48 -15.06 35.39
N GLY A 2 -60.45 -15.36 34.75
CA GLY A 2 -60.25 -16.35 33.71
C GLY A 2 -59.84 -15.59 32.44
N TRP A 3 -58.75 -16.01 31.92
CA TRP A 3 -58.30 -15.97 30.54
C TRP A 3 -57.09 -15.10 30.19
N CYS A 4 -56.09 -15.85 29.85
CA CYS A 4 -54.88 -15.67 29.10
C CYS A 4 -55.02 -14.96 27.77
N GLY A 5 -53.98 -14.21 27.41
CA GLY A 5 -53.69 -13.75 26.05
C GLY A 5 -52.20 -13.78 25.81
N ALA A 6 -51.73 -14.82 25.15
CA ALA A 6 -50.35 -15.02 24.79
C ALA A 6 -49.97 -14.12 23.62
N GLY A 7 -48.94 -13.28 23.80
CA GLY A 7 -48.28 -12.55 22.72
C GLY A 7 -47.01 -13.27 22.33
N LEU A 8 -46.96 -13.81 21.10
CA LEU A 8 -45.79 -14.43 20.50
C LEU A 8 -44.73 -13.38 20.18
N GLY A 9 -43.72 -13.33 20.99
CA GLY A 9 -42.48 -12.62 20.66
C GLY A 9 -41.65 -13.51 19.72
N VAL A 10 -41.42 -13.03 18.52
CA VAL A 10 -40.47 -13.65 17.58
C VAL A 10 -39.09 -13.14 17.93
N GLU A 11 -38.35 -13.90 18.73
CA GLU A 11 -36.92 -13.70 18.91
C GLU A 11 -36.16 -14.17 17.66
N LEU A 12 -35.52 -13.27 16.98
CA LEU A 12 -34.53 -13.58 15.95
C LEU A 12 -33.24 -14.08 16.63
N PRO A 13 -32.68 -15.22 16.25
CA PRO A 13 -31.45 -15.71 16.86
C PRO A 13 -30.26 -14.88 16.38
N TYR A 14 -29.61 -14.17 17.29
CA TYR A 14 -28.27 -13.66 17.14
C TYR A 14 -27.31 -14.83 16.94
N GLN A 15 -26.96 -15.12 15.71
CA GLN A 15 -25.88 -16.06 15.44
C GLN A 15 -24.55 -15.39 15.85
N GLN A 16 -24.06 -15.78 17.03
CA GLN A 16 -22.66 -15.60 17.41
C GLN A 16 -21.80 -16.35 16.39
N LEU A 17 -21.14 -15.61 15.51
CA LEU A 17 -20.05 -16.12 14.72
C LEU A 17 -18.88 -16.39 15.66
N ALA A 18 -18.80 -17.63 16.12
CA ALA A 18 -17.66 -18.17 16.82
C ALA A 18 -16.44 -18.11 15.87
N TRP A 19 -15.45 -17.35 16.27
CA TRP A 19 -14.12 -17.36 15.64
C TRP A 19 -13.51 -18.74 15.87
N LYS A 20 -13.70 -19.66 14.90
CA LYS A 20 -12.93 -20.91 14.89
C LYS A 20 -11.48 -20.58 14.72
N GLN A 21 -10.68 -20.95 15.71
CA GLN A 21 -9.24 -21.07 15.59
C GLN A 21 -8.92 -22.03 14.44
N LEU A 22 -8.56 -21.48 13.28
CA LEU A 22 -7.94 -22.24 12.22
C LEU A 22 -6.45 -22.38 12.61
N SER A 23 -6.10 -23.59 12.98
CA SER A 23 -4.70 -24.01 13.09
C SER A 23 -4.07 -23.93 11.71
N TRP A 24 -3.14 -23.00 11.52
CA TRP A 24 -2.38 -22.83 10.30
C TRP A 24 -1.42 -23.98 10.13
N GLN A 25 -1.63 -24.82 9.13
CA GLN A 25 -0.61 -25.76 8.66
C GLN A 25 0.42 -24.96 7.86
N CYS A 26 1.55 -24.73 8.46
CA CYS A 26 2.74 -24.13 7.87
C CYS A 26 3.30 -25.12 6.81
N GLY A 27 3.29 -24.71 5.52
CA GLY A 27 3.91 -25.56 4.50
C GLY A 27 4.02 -25.01 3.08
N LEU A 28 3.18 -24.06 2.67
CA LEU A 28 3.21 -23.58 1.28
C LEU A 28 3.36 -22.06 1.12
N GLU A 29 3.20 -21.28 2.19
CA GLU A 29 3.29 -19.81 2.11
C GLU A 29 4.74 -19.31 2.08
N GLY A 30 5.69 -20.09 2.61
CA GLY A 30 7.10 -19.68 2.67
C GLY A 30 7.80 -19.60 1.31
N GLU A 31 7.48 -20.48 0.37
CA GLU A 31 8.15 -20.52 -0.94
C GLU A 31 7.74 -19.36 -1.84
N ALA A 32 6.45 -18.96 -1.87
CA ALA A 32 5.97 -17.86 -2.69
C ALA A 32 6.52 -16.50 -2.20
N VAL A 33 6.57 -16.29 -0.90
CA VAL A 33 7.12 -15.05 -0.29
C VAL A 33 8.64 -14.97 -0.49
N MET A 34 9.34 -16.07 -0.32
CA MET A 34 10.78 -16.12 -0.59
C MET A 34 11.09 -15.88 -2.06
N SER A 35 10.26 -16.38 -2.98
CA SER A 35 10.44 -16.15 -4.41
C SER A 35 10.20 -14.68 -4.79
N THR A 36 9.21 -14.02 -4.20
CA THR A 36 8.91 -12.59 -4.44
C THR A 36 10.03 -11.69 -3.93
N ARG A 37 10.51 -11.91 -2.70
CA ARG A 37 11.66 -11.18 -2.15
C ARG A 37 12.91 -11.38 -3.02
N ALA A 38 13.24 -12.63 -3.37
CA ALA A 38 14.41 -12.93 -4.19
C ALA A 38 14.34 -12.28 -5.57
N HIS A 39 13.14 -12.20 -6.17
CA HIS A 39 12.92 -11.49 -7.43
C HIS A 39 13.28 -9.99 -7.30
N TRP A 40 12.76 -9.29 -6.27
CA TRP A 40 13.02 -7.87 -6.09
C TRP A 40 14.46 -7.57 -5.68
N GLU A 41 15.07 -8.42 -4.83
CA GLU A 41 16.51 -8.31 -4.53
C GLU A 41 17.35 -8.40 -5.81
N LYS A 42 17.02 -9.33 -6.71
CA LYS A 42 17.69 -9.47 -7.99
C LYS A 42 17.50 -8.23 -8.87
N ILE A 43 16.26 -7.72 -9.00
CA ILE A 43 15.98 -6.54 -9.81
C ILE A 43 16.81 -5.34 -9.35
N TYR A 44 16.82 -5.05 -8.04
CA TYR A 44 17.54 -3.90 -7.50
C TYR A 44 19.06 -4.10 -7.42
N SER A 45 19.55 -5.33 -7.48
CA SER A 45 20.99 -5.58 -7.57
C SER A 45 21.55 -5.51 -8.99
N GLU A 46 20.71 -5.82 -10.00
CA GLU A 46 21.15 -5.92 -11.40
C GLU A 46 20.86 -4.66 -12.24
N LYS A 47 19.89 -3.83 -11.84
CA LYS A 47 19.46 -2.67 -12.63
C LYS A 47 19.80 -1.36 -11.94
N ALA A 48 20.27 -0.39 -12.71
CA ALA A 48 20.41 0.96 -12.22
C ALA A 48 19.02 1.56 -11.91
N PRO A 49 18.89 2.49 -10.94
CA PRO A 49 17.61 3.08 -10.53
C PRO A 49 16.79 3.66 -11.69
N ASN A 50 17.46 4.26 -12.68
CA ASN A 50 16.85 4.86 -13.87
C ASN A 50 16.66 3.87 -15.04
N ALA A 51 16.95 2.59 -14.84
CA ALA A 51 16.80 1.52 -15.85
C ALA A 51 15.57 0.63 -15.58
N VAL A 52 14.60 1.13 -14.84
CA VAL A 52 13.32 0.44 -14.57
C VAL A 52 12.15 1.25 -15.12
N SER A 53 11.09 0.57 -15.57
CA SER A 53 9.99 1.22 -16.29
C SER A 53 9.15 2.18 -15.43
N TRP A 54 9.19 2.06 -14.12
CA TRP A 54 8.46 2.92 -13.18
C TRP A 54 9.28 4.09 -12.63
N TYR A 55 10.52 4.23 -13.09
CA TYR A 55 11.41 5.31 -12.63
C TYR A 55 10.86 6.70 -12.97
N ARG A 56 10.93 7.58 -11.99
CA ARG A 56 10.76 9.03 -12.10
C ARG A 56 11.82 9.72 -11.26
N SER A 57 12.35 10.84 -11.77
CA SER A 57 13.26 11.68 -10.97
C SER A 57 12.55 12.28 -9.74
N HIS A 58 11.27 12.58 -9.87
CA HIS A 58 10.37 13.05 -8.81
C HIS A 58 8.99 12.45 -9.01
N LEU A 59 8.30 12.13 -7.91
CA LEU A 59 6.93 11.62 -7.92
C LEU A 59 5.95 12.77 -7.65
N GLU A 60 5.84 13.72 -8.59
CA GLU A 60 5.11 14.97 -8.41
C GLU A 60 3.64 14.74 -8.02
N VAL A 61 2.96 13.75 -8.63
CA VAL A 61 1.56 13.42 -8.32
C VAL A 61 1.43 12.87 -6.90
N SER A 62 2.33 11.96 -6.51
CA SER A 62 2.35 11.41 -5.15
C SER A 62 2.59 12.48 -4.10
N LEU A 63 3.61 13.32 -4.32
CA LEU A 63 3.94 14.41 -3.41
C LEU A 63 2.79 15.41 -3.28
N ALA A 64 2.21 15.86 -4.40
CA ALA A 64 1.08 16.78 -4.39
C ALA A 64 -0.15 16.24 -3.66
N LEU A 65 -0.47 14.94 -3.83
CA LEU A 65 -1.56 14.30 -3.10
C LEU A 65 -1.26 14.21 -1.60
N ILE A 66 -0.04 13.88 -1.20
CA ILE A 66 0.36 13.86 0.22
C ILE A 66 0.21 15.24 0.83
N GLU A 67 0.71 16.30 0.18
CA GLU A 67 0.57 17.68 0.64
C GLU A 67 -0.89 18.15 0.71
N GLN A 68 -1.71 17.76 -0.28
CA GLN A 68 -3.13 18.07 -0.31
C GLN A 68 -3.89 17.48 0.88
N VAL A 69 -3.64 16.20 1.21
CA VAL A 69 -4.38 15.51 2.27
C VAL A 69 -3.80 15.74 3.65
N SER A 70 -2.50 16.04 3.74
CA SER A 70 -1.78 16.17 5.01
C SER A 70 -0.69 17.25 4.95
N PRO A 71 -1.07 18.53 4.95
CA PRO A 71 -0.13 19.65 4.87
C PRO A 71 0.74 19.82 6.13
N ALA A 72 0.44 19.11 7.20
CA ALA A 72 1.22 19.19 8.43
C ALA A 72 2.52 18.38 8.30
N HIS A 73 3.66 19.03 8.34
CA HIS A 73 4.97 18.39 8.21
C HIS A 73 5.36 17.47 9.39
N THR A 74 4.51 17.41 10.40
CA THR A 74 4.61 16.48 11.55
C THR A 74 3.83 15.19 11.34
N SER A 75 3.10 15.06 10.23
CA SER A 75 2.33 13.87 9.91
C SER A 75 3.24 12.66 9.73
N ALA A 76 2.83 11.54 10.33
CA ALA A 76 3.51 10.26 10.18
C ALA A 76 3.11 9.64 8.83
N ILE A 77 4.06 9.51 7.92
CA ILE A 77 3.86 8.99 6.57
C ILE A 77 4.56 7.63 6.44
N ILE A 78 3.87 6.65 5.86
CA ILE A 78 4.50 5.43 5.39
C ILE A 78 4.44 5.37 3.86
N ASP A 79 5.60 5.17 3.22
CA ASP A 79 5.75 4.89 1.80
C ASP A 79 6.02 3.40 1.62
N VAL A 80 5.02 2.67 1.10
CA VAL A 80 5.04 1.22 0.93
C VAL A 80 5.52 0.87 -0.46
N GLY A 81 6.54 0.01 -0.52
CA GLY A 81 7.23 -0.31 -1.76
C GLY A 81 8.05 0.88 -2.27
N GLY A 82 8.64 1.66 -1.35
CA GLY A 82 9.41 2.84 -1.71
C GLY A 82 10.58 2.53 -2.64
N GLY A 83 11.04 1.29 -2.71
CA GLY A 83 12.07 0.85 -3.64
C GLY A 83 13.28 1.78 -3.60
N GLU A 84 13.73 2.19 -4.78
CA GLU A 84 14.76 3.24 -4.96
C GLU A 84 14.15 4.61 -5.31
N SER A 85 12.86 4.81 -5.02
CA SER A 85 12.13 6.05 -5.27
C SER A 85 12.77 7.26 -4.56
N THR A 86 12.65 8.43 -5.18
CA THR A 86 13.08 9.71 -4.62
C THR A 86 11.98 10.42 -3.82
N LEU A 87 10.80 9.79 -3.64
CA LEU A 87 9.73 10.40 -2.86
C LEU A 87 10.17 10.74 -1.43
N VAL A 88 10.97 9.87 -0.82
CA VAL A 88 11.52 10.12 0.52
C VAL A 88 12.45 11.35 0.55
N ASP A 89 13.21 11.57 -0.53
CA ASP A 89 14.08 12.76 -0.67
C ASP A 89 13.21 14.03 -0.73
N ASP A 90 12.16 14.01 -1.55
CA ASP A 90 11.23 15.12 -1.73
C ASP A 90 10.45 15.41 -0.44
N LEU A 91 9.95 14.39 0.25
CA LEU A 91 9.27 14.54 1.55
C LEU A 91 10.17 15.22 2.59
N LEU A 92 11.45 14.80 2.68
CA LEU A 92 12.39 15.41 3.60
C LEU A 92 12.73 16.86 3.21
N ALA A 93 12.86 17.14 1.90
CA ALA A 93 13.12 18.50 1.37
C ALA A 93 11.93 19.44 1.64
N HIS A 94 10.71 18.93 1.56
CA HIS A 94 9.46 19.64 1.88
C HIS A 94 9.18 19.74 3.39
N GLY A 95 10.10 19.22 4.25
CA GLY A 95 10.07 19.43 5.69
C GLY A 95 9.31 18.39 6.50
N TYR A 96 8.83 17.30 5.89
CA TYR A 96 8.24 16.18 6.63
C TYR A 96 9.29 15.53 7.54
N ARG A 97 8.87 15.15 8.76
CA ARG A 97 9.80 14.74 9.83
C ARG A 97 9.61 13.32 10.31
N ASP A 98 8.45 12.74 10.07
CA ASP A 98 8.11 11.38 10.46
C ASP A 98 7.77 10.54 9.21
N VAL A 99 8.83 10.12 8.52
CA VAL A 99 8.74 9.32 7.29
C VAL A 99 9.25 7.92 7.55
N THR A 100 8.44 6.93 7.17
CA THR A 100 8.79 5.51 7.16
C THR A 100 8.78 5.04 5.72
N VAL A 101 9.82 4.35 5.30
CA VAL A 101 9.89 3.66 4.00
C VAL A 101 9.90 2.16 4.25
N LEU A 102 8.97 1.45 3.65
CA LEU A 102 8.90 0.00 3.67
C LEU A 102 9.13 -0.54 2.26
N ASP A 103 10.00 -1.50 2.12
CA ASP A 103 10.17 -2.28 0.90
C ASP A 103 10.49 -3.74 1.24
N ILE A 104 10.14 -4.66 0.36
CA ILE A 104 10.48 -6.07 0.52
C ILE A 104 11.97 -6.32 0.31
N SER A 105 12.65 -5.47 -0.47
CA SER A 105 14.07 -5.57 -0.79
C SER A 105 14.94 -4.75 0.18
N GLN A 106 15.88 -5.43 0.82
CA GLN A 106 16.92 -4.78 1.61
C GLN A 106 17.89 -4.00 0.71
N THR A 107 18.18 -4.51 -0.49
CA THR A 107 19.05 -3.85 -1.48
C THR A 107 18.52 -2.46 -1.85
N ALA A 108 17.21 -2.34 -2.13
CA ALA A 108 16.58 -1.05 -2.43
C ALA A 108 16.66 -0.07 -1.25
N ILE A 109 16.42 -0.55 -0.04
CA ILE A 109 16.54 0.28 1.17
C ILE A 109 17.97 0.78 1.36
N ASP A 110 18.97 -0.07 1.16
CA ASP A 110 20.38 0.30 1.35
C ASP A 110 20.85 1.29 0.25
N ALA A 111 20.33 1.17 -0.96
CA ALA A 111 20.55 2.16 -2.03
C ALA A 111 20.00 3.54 -1.64
N ASN A 112 18.76 3.61 -1.12
CA ASN A 112 18.17 4.85 -0.62
C ASN A 112 18.96 5.46 0.54
N LYS A 113 19.37 4.64 1.52
CA LYS A 113 20.20 5.12 2.63
C LYS A 113 21.53 5.67 2.16
N SER A 114 22.16 5.01 1.18
CA SER A 114 23.41 5.47 0.59
C SER A 114 23.23 6.82 -0.13
N ARG A 115 22.16 6.98 -0.93
CA ARG A 115 21.82 8.20 -1.65
C ARG A 115 21.58 9.38 -0.69
N LEU A 116 20.79 9.16 0.36
CA LEU A 116 20.43 10.17 1.36
C LEU A 116 21.60 10.52 2.31
N GLY A 117 22.59 9.66 2.45
CA GLY A 117 23.70 9.86 3.37
C GLY A 117 23.24 10.14 4.81
N GLN A 118 23.63 11.26 5.40
CA GLN A 118 23.26 11.61 6.78
C GLN A 118 21.75 11.82 6.97
N LEU A 119 21.03 12.24 5.93
CA LEU A 119 19.56 12.42 6.00
C LEU A 119 18.82 11.08 6.21
N SER A 120 19.41 9.96 5.83
CA SER A 120 18.82 8.64 6.03
C SER A 120 18.52 8.32 7.51
N LYS A 121 19.23 8.96 8.45
CA LYS A 121 18.99 8.82 9.90
C LYS A 121 17.66 9.44 10.36
N ARG A 122 17.04 10.27 9.52
CA ARG A 122 15.75 10.91 9.79
C ARG A 122 14.57 10.08 9.34
N VAL A 123 14.82 8.96 8.67
CA VAL A 123 13.82 8.07 8.09
C VAL A 123 13.81 6.74 8.82
N LYS A 124 12.62 6.18 9.05
CA LYS A 124 12.45 4.81 9.55
C LYS A 124 12.43 3.86 8.35
N TRP A 125 13.26 2.83 8.38
CA TRP A 125 13.42 1.89 7.28
C TRP A 125 12.96 0.50 7.70
N LEU A 126 12.09 -0.13 6.89
CA LEU A 126 11.54 -1.46 7.15
C LEU A 126 11.74 -2.35 5.92
N ALA A 127 12.62 -3.35 6.02
CA ALA A 127 12.77 -4.40 5.00
C ALA A 127 11.80 -5.54 5.29
N ALA A 128 10.57 -5.46 4.76
CA ALA A 128 9.50 -6.39 5.12
C ALA A 128 8.50 -6.59 3.97
N ASP A 129 7.84 -7.75 4.00
CA ASP A 129 6.67 -8.01 3.18
C ASP A 129 5.44 -7.33 3.82
N ILE A 130 4.76 -6.47 3.06
CA ILE A 130 3.61 -5.71 3.55
C ILE A 130 2.42 -6.60 3.91
N THR A 131 2.31 -7.78 3.33
CA THR A 131 1.21 -8.72 3.64
C THR A 131 1.41 -9.44 4.99
N GLN A 132 2.66 -9.45 5.52
CA GLN A 132 3.04 -10.23 6.69
C GLN A 132 3.59 -9.39 7.84
N VAL A 133 4.07 -8.18 7.58
CA VAL A 133 4.64 -7.30 8.60
C VAL A 133 3.61 -6.94 9.67
N LYS A 134 4.07 -6.79 10.91
CA LYS A 134 3.24 -6.28 12.01
C LYS A 134 3.54 -4.80 12.24
N LEU A 135 2.71 -3.94 11.68
CA LEU A 135 2.77 -2.51 11.94
C LEU A 135 1.99 -2.17 13.22
N ALA A 136 2.43 -1.13 13.91
CA ALA A 136 1.71 -0.64 15.08
C ALA A 136 0.35 -0.04 14.67
N ALA A 137 -0.67 -0.28 15.49
CA ALA A 137 -2.01 0.24 15.23
C ALA A 137 -2.02 1.78 15.26
N SER A 138 -2.74 2.39 14.33
CA SER A 138 -2.92 3.85 14.23
C SER A 138 -1.62 4.66 14.25
N ALA A 139 -0.55 4.07 13.69
CA ALA A 139 0.78 4.66 13.69
C ALA A 139 0.96 5.75 12.63
N PHE A 140 0.14 5.76 11.58
CA PHE A 140 0.33 6.62 10.42
C PHE A 140 -0.85 7.54 10.15
N ASP A 141 -0.54 8.75 9.70
CA ASP A 141 -1.48 9.73 9.19
C ASP A 141 -1.76 9.54 7.72
N VAL A 142 -0.73 9.15 6.97
CA VAL A 142 -0.77 8.93 5.53
C VAL A 142 -0.10 7.62 5.19
N TRP A 143 -0.83 6.79 4.45
CA TRP A 143 -0.34 5.63 3.75
C TRP A 143 -0.20 5.95 2.28
N HIS A 144 0.99 5.78 1.73
CA HIS A 144 1.27 5.93 0.32
C HIS A 144 1.77 4.60 -0.26
N ASP A 145 1.28 4.25 -1.43
CA ASP A 145 1.71 3.11 -2.24
C ASP A 145 1.67 3.50 -3.72
N ARG A 146 2.79 3.37 -4.39
CA ARG A 146 2.83 3.47 -5.85
C ARG A 146 3.43 2.21 -6.45
N ALA A 147 2.57 1.40 -7.06
CA ALA A 147 2.95 0.18 -7.78
C ALA A 147 3.35 -1.01 -6.88
N VAL A 148 2.73 -1.17 -5.69
CA VAL A 148 2.83 -2.40 -4.90
C VAL A 148 1.52 -3.18 -4.93
N PHE A 149 0.39 -2.54 -4.62
CA PHE A 149 -0.91 -3.21 -4.53
C PHE A 149 -1.26 -4.00 -5.79
N HIS A 150 -0.88 -3.53 -6.97
CA HIS A 150 -1.18 -4.21 -8.22
C HIS A 150 -0.44 -5.54 -8.42
N PHE A 151 0.64 -5.81 -7.67
CA PHE A 151 1.32 -7.11 -7.69
C PHE A 151 0.61 -8.17 -6.86
N LEU A 152 -0.32 -7.78 -6.00
CA LEU A 152 -1.08 -8.69 -5.15
C LEU A 152 -2.20 -9.34 -5.99
N THR A 153 -1.84 -10.35 -6.77
CA THR A 153 -2.79 -11.03 -7.68
C THR A 153 -3.72 -12.00 -6.94
N SER A 154 -3.32 -12.48 -5.75
CA SER A 154 -4.16 -13.30 -4.87
C SER A 154 -5.17 -12.44 -4.10
N PRO A 155 -6.47 -12.82 -4.02
CA PRO A 155 -7.42 -12.14 -3.15
C PRO A 155 -7.02 -12.13 -1.67
N ASP A 156 -6.36 -13.19 -1.20
CA ASP A 156 -5.93 -13.31 0.20
C ASP A 156 -4.83 -12.30 0.53
N ASP A 157 -3.87 -12.08 -0.40
CA ASP A 157 -2.82 -11.08 -0.25
C ASP A 157 -3.38 -9.67 -0.26
N ARG A 158 -4.36 -9.37 -1.15
CA ARG A 158 -5.05 -8.08 -1.15
C ARG A 158 -5.80 -7.84 0.16
N ALA A 159 -6.50 -8.85 0.65
CA ALA A 159 -7.18 -8.77 1.94
C ALA A 159 -6.18 -8.59 3.10
N ALA A 160 -5.02 -9.25 3.07
CA ALA A 160 -3.96 -9.07 4.06
C ALA A 160 -3.41 -7.64 4.03
N TYR A 161 -3.13 -7.10 2.85
CA TYR A 161 -2.71 -5.71 2.66
C TYR A 161 -3.74 -4.73 3.22
N VAL A 162 -5.01 -4.86 2.85
CA VAL A 162 -6.08 -3.95 3.33
C VAL A 162 -6.23 -4.02 4.85
N ARG A 163 -6.06 -5.20 5.46
CA ARG A 163 -6.03 -5.32 6.93
C ARG A 163 -4.86 -4.55 7.56
N GLN A 164 -3.68 -4.55 6.93
CA GLN A 164 -2.54 -3.75 7.39
C GLN A 164 -2.87 -2.25 7.34
N VAL A 165 -3.43 -1.78 6.23
CA VAL A 165 -3.86 -0.38 6.07
C VAL A 165 -4.87 0.00 7.15
N ALA A 166 -5.92 -0.81 7.34
CA ALA A 166 -6.99 -0.55 8.31
C ALA A 166 -6.48 -0.55 9.76
N CYS A 167 -5.46 -1.35 10.06
CA CYS A 167 -4.83 -1.37 11.39
C CYS A 167 -3.88 -0.19 11.59
N ALA A 168 -3.00 0.08 10.63
CA ALA A 168 -1.86 0.97 10.80
C ALA A 168 -2.19 2.45 10.57
N VAL A 169 -3.19 2.76 9.74
CA VAL A 169 -3.65 4.14 9.51
C VAL A 169 -4.68 4.51 10.56
N ARG A 170 -4.51 5.67 11.20
CA ARG A 170 -5.48 6.16 12.21
C ARG A 170 -6.82 6.55 11.57
N ARG A 171 -7.88 6.54 12.36
CA ARG A 171 -9.16 7.14 11.92
C ARG A 171 -8.96 8.60 11.55
N GLY A 172 -9.56 9.00 10.43
CA GLY A 172 -9.37 10.32 9.86
C GLY A 172 -8.07 10.50 9.08
N GLY A 173 -7.18 9.50 9.07
CA GLY A 173 -5.99 9.45 8.23
C GLY A 173 -6.31 9.14 6.77
N TYR A 174 -5.31 9.13 5.92
CA TYR A 174 -5.45 9.07 4.48
C TYR A 174 -4.69 7.89 3.88
N VAL A 175 -5.22 7.36 2.80
CA VAL A 175 -4.63 6.28 2.02
C VAL A 175 -4.56 6.72 0.57
N ILE A 176 -3.36 6.72 0.00
CA ILE A 176 -3.09 7.04 -1.40
C ILE A 176 -2.51 5.78 -2.02
N VAL A 177 -3.22 5.18 -2.98
CA VAL A 177 -2.75 3.98 -3.68
C VAL A 177 -2.75 4.25 -5.18
N SER A 178 -1.63 3.92 -5.81
CA SER A 178 -1.48 4.03 -7.25
C SER A 178 -1.14 2.67 -7.86
N THR A 179 -1.90 2.30 -8.87
CA THR A 179 -1.80 1.04 -9.61
C THR A 179 -1.73 1.31 -11.12
N PHE A 180 -1.47 0.30 -11.92
CA PHE A 180 -1.76 0.45 -13.36
C PHE A 180 -3.26 0.59 -13.58
N GLY A 181 -3.63 1.59 -14.39
CA GLY A 181 -4.99 1.80 -14.87
C GLY A 181 -5.41 0.79 -15.95
N PRO A 182 -6.67 0.85 -16.43
CA PRO A 182 -7.18 -0.11 -17.42
C PRO A 182 -6.38 -0.16 -18.72
N GLN A 183 -5.70 0.92 -19.10
CA GLN A 183 -4.84 1.01 -20.29
C GLN A 183 -3.36 0.76 -19.98
N GLY A 184 -3.03 0.48 -18.73
CA GLY A 184 -1.67 0.13 -18.31
C GLY A 184 -1.26 -1.26 -18.75
N PRO A 185 0.02 -1.65 -18.55
CA PRO A 185 0.52 -2.98 -18.85
C PRO A 185 -0.16 -4.06 -18.00
N THR A 186 -0.19 -5.31 -18.50
CA THR A 186 -0.62 -6.49 -17.72
C THR A 186 0.51 -7.15 -16.95
N LYS A 187 1.76 -6.72 -17.21
CA LYS A 187 2.96 -7.20 -16.51
C LYS A 187 3.85 -6.02 -16.14
N CYS A 188 4.53 -6.14 -15.00
CA CYS A 188 5.59 -5.23 -14.58
C CYS A 188 6.77 -6.05 -14.06
N SER A 189 7.99 -5.73 -14.53
CA SER A 189 9.21 -6.47 -14.16
C SER A 189 9.12 -7.99 -14.36
N GLY A 190 8.37 -8.44 -15.39
CA GLY A 190 8.13 -9.86 -15.67
C GLY A 190 7.02 -10.52 -14.84
N LEU A 191 6.53 -9.86 -13.81
CA LEU A 191 5.42 -10.34 -12.97
C LEU A 191 4.07 -9.89 -13.51
N ASP A 192 3.05 -10.72 -13.32
CA ASP A 192 1.66 -10.36 -13.61
C ASP A 192 1.18 -9.30 -12.62
N VAL A 193 0.31 -8.39 -13.10
CA VAL A 193 -0.30 -7.35 -12.27
C VAL A 193 -1.80 -7.27 -12.51
N VAL A 194 -2.53 -6.83 -11.49
CA VAL A 194 -3.94 -6.46 -11.61
C VAL A 194 -4.03 -5.00 -12.01
N ARG A 195 -4.87 -4.71 -13.01
CA ARG A 195 -5.18 -3.34 -13.44
C ARG A 195 -6.52 -2.92 -12.87
N TYR A 196 -6.63 -1.67 -12.46
CA TYR A 196 -7.80 -1.15 -11.80
C TYR A 196 -8.32 0.11 -12.47
N ASP A 197 -9.64 0.29 -12.47
CA ASP A 197 -10.27 1.59 -12.49
C ASP A 197 -10.55 2.07 -11.05
N ALA A 198 -11.07 3.29 -10.90
CA ALA A 198 -11.28 3.88 -9.58
C ALA A 198 -12.30 3.11 -8.74
N GLU A 199 -13.34 2.56 -9.35
CA GLU A 199 -14.40 1.82 -8.68
C GLU A 199 -13.87 0.46 -8.19
N SER A 200 -13.23 -0.31 -9.05
CA SER A 200 -12.68 -1.61 -8.72
C SER A 200 -11.54 -1.52 -7.68
N LEU A 201 -10.67 -0.51 -7.77
CA LEU A 201 -9.63 -0.29 -6.75
C LEU A 201 -10.25 0.07 -5.39
N HIS A 202 -11.20 1.01 -5.36
CA HIS A 202 -11.88 1.39 -4.13
C HIS A 202 -12.64 0.22 -3.50
N SER A 203 -13.25 -0.64 -4.33
CA SER A 203 -13.99 -1.82 -3.86
C SER A 203 -13.13 -2.81 -3.05
N GLU A 204 -11.83 -2.92 -3.35
CA GLU A 204 -10.88 -3.75 -2.58
C GLU A 204 -10.72 -3.25 -1.13
N PHE A 205 -10.83 -1.93 -0.91
CA PHE A 205 -10.69 -1.32 0.42
C PHE A 205 -11.98 -1.34 1.23
N GLY A 206 -13.14 -1.25 0.57
CA GLY A 206 -14.46 -1.36 1.20
C GLY A 206 -14.91 -0.11 1.95
N VAL A 207 -16.04 -0.25 2.66
CA VAL A 207 -16.84 0.87 3.21
C VAL A 207 -16.15 1.71 4.30
N HIS A 208 -15.11 1.20 4.92
CA HIS A 208 -14.35 1.93 5.94
C HIS A 208 -13.35 2.96 5.35
N PHE A 209 -13.22 2.97 4.04
CA PHE A 209 -12.34 3.88 3.30
C PHE A 209 -13.18 4.76 2.39
N ARG A 210 -13.48 5.98 2.82
CA ARG A 210 -14.27 6.92 2.02
C ARG A 210 -13.42 7.47 0.87
N LEU A 211 -13.79 7.15 -0.37
CA LEU A 211 -13.14 7.69 -1.56
C LEU A 211 -13.27 9.22 -1.60
N LEU A 212 -12.16 9.92 -1.69
CA LEU A 212 -12.10 11.39 -1.84
C LEU A 212 -11.93 11.80 -3.30
N GLY A 213 -11.23 10.98 -4.07
CA GLY A 213 -11.04 11.22 -5.50
C GLY A 213 -10.09 10.21 -6.13
N SER A 214 -9.97 10.33 -7.44
CA SER A 214 -9.03 9.57 -8.26
C SER A 214 -8.47 10.43 -9.38
N SER A 215 -7.28 10.08 -9.88
CA SER A 215 -6.68 10.72 -11.04
C SER A 215 -5.84 9.73 -11.84
N ASN A 216 -5.65 10.02 -13.14
CA ASN A 216 -4.76 9.24 -13.99
C ASN A 216 -3.47 10.01 -14.24
N GLU A 217 -2.35 9.28 -14.20
CA GLU A 217 -1.03 9.76 -14.62
C GLU A 217 -0.60 8.99 -15.86
N MET A 218 -0.20 9.69 -16.92
CA MET A 218 0.45 9.11 -18.08
C MET A 218 1.97 9.16 -17.85
N HIS A 219 2.49 8.10 -17.25
CA HIS A 219 3.90 7.98 -16.91
C HIS A 219 4.73 7.66 -18.16
N GLN A 220 5.70 8.53 -18.47
CA GLN A 220 6.70 8.28 -19.50
C GLN A 220 7.84 7.45 -18.92
N THR A 221 8.04 6.25 -19.44
CA THR A 221 9.14 5.39 -18.99
C THR A 221 10.48 5.89 -19.54
N PRO A 222 11.63 5.53 -18.91
CA PRO A 222 12.95 5.83 -19.46
C PRO A 222 13.21 5.24 -20.86
N PHE A 223 12.38 4.28 -21.28
CA PHE A 223 12.48 3.60 -22.57
C PHE A 223 11.63 4.23 -23.68
N GLY A 224 10.99 5.38 -23.41
CA GLY A 224 10.15 6.09 -24.39
C GLY A 224 8.74 5.53 -24.54
N THR A 225 8.33 4.56 -23.72
CA THR A 225 6.95 4.04 -23.70
C THR A 225 6.12 4.75 -22.63
N THR A 226 4.80 4.70 -22.77
CA THR A 226 3.88 5.30 -21.81
C THR A 226 3.14 4.24 -21.02
N GLN A 227 3.00 4.44 -19.72
CA GLN A 227 2.24 3.60 -18.81
C GLN A 227 1.16 4.43 -18.11
N GLN A 228 -0.10 3.98 -18.16
CA GLN A 228 -1.17 4.63 -17.41
C GLN A 228 -1.13 4.14 -15.97
N PHE A 229 -0.97 5.08 -15.03
CA PHE A 229 -1.23 4.88 -13.61
C PHE A 229 -2.56 5.51 -13.21
N LEU A 230 -3.26 4.84 -12.33
CA LEU A 230 -4.43 5.34 -11.62
C LEU A 230 -4.05 5.60 -10.17
N TYR A 231 -4.35 6.76 -9.66
CA TYR A 231 -4.30 7.10 -8.24
C TYR A 231 -5.71 7.13 -7.67
N CYS A 232 -5.92 6.45 -6.54
CA CYS A 232 -7.09 6.63 -5.67
C CYS A 232 -6.62 7.11 -4.31
N TYR A 233 -7.35 8.08 -3.74
CA TYR A 233 -7.07 8.53 -2.38
C TYR A 233 -8.34 8.55 -1.55
N CYS A 234 -8.23 7.97 -0.37
CA CYS A 234 -9.33 7.71 0.55
C CYS A 234 -9.03 8.28 1.93
N ARG A 235 -10.09 8.50 2.72
CA ARG A 235 -10.01 8.77 4.15
C ARG A 235 -10.50 7.58 4.94
N VAL A 236 -9.79 7.21 5.99
CA VAL A 236 -10.20 6.15 6.94
C VAL A 236 -11.27 6.69 7.88
N GLU A 237 -12.43 6.01 7.96
CA GLU A 237 -13.59 6.42 8.77
C GLU A 237 -13.61 5.75 10.17
#